data_c57f9b3b5d16eab7c56f6fc4993de0d5
#
_entry.id   c57f9b3b5d16eab7c56f6fc4993de0d5
#
_cell.length_a   1.000
_cell.length_b   1.000
_cell.length_c   1.000
_cell.angle_alpha   90.00
_cell.angle_beta   90.00
_cell.angle_gamma   90.00
#
_symmetry.space_group_name_H-M   'P 1'
#
loop_
_entity.id
_entity.type
_entity.pdbx_description
1 polymer ?
#
loop_
_entity_poly.entity_id
_entity_poly.type
_entity_poly.pdbx_seq_one_letter_code
_entity_poly.pdbx_strand_id
1 'polypeptide(L)'
;VRSAVERLGSLVFWRVAIKPGRPVAMGVIGSASNRERAAFVGLPGNPVAVFVTFVCVVKPLLCRLSGAQPDKLLPLPVRVAFAYKKKKDRREYLRVTLKRAEDGEIEANKHRQDGAGILTSLTETDGLLELPEDVTAVEPGARAGFLSYAALVG
;
A
#
# COMPACT_ATOMS: atom_id res chain seq x y z
N VAL A 1 8.97 -18.79 9.90
CA VAL A 1 7.62 -18.58 9.36
C VAL A 1 7.46 -19.33 8.03
N ARG A 2 8.27 -19.04 6.99
CA ARG A 2 8.16 -19.65 5.66
C ARG A 2 8.07 -21.16 5.70
N SER A 3 9.09 -21.82 6.26
CA SER A 3 9.15 -23.29 6.37
C SER A 3 7.98 -23.89 7.17
N ALA A 4 7.43 -23.14 8.14
CA ALA A 4 6.26 -23.61 8.90
C ALA A 4 4.99 -23.57 8.04
N VAL A 5 4.81 -22.52 7.26
CA VAL A 5 3.67 -22.40 6.34
C VAL A 5 3.74 -23.47 5.24
N GLU A 6 4.92 -23.71 4.68
CA GLU A 6 5.13 -24.74 3.63
C GLU A 6 4.89 -26.17 4.14
N ARG A 7 5.05 -26.43 5.46
CA ARG A 7 4.68 -27.73 6.07
C ARG A 7 3.20 -27.89 6.36
N LEU A 8 2.49 -26.79 6.59
CA LEU A 8 1.07 -26.80 6.97
C LEU A 8 0.13 -26.48 5.81
N GLY A 9 0.69 -26.10 4.66
CA GLY A 9 -0.09 -25.70 3.50
C GLY A 9 0.79 -25.28 2.33
N SER A 10 0.40 -24.24 1.60
CA SER A 10 1.13 -23.75 0.43
C SER A 10 1.26 -22.22 0.45
N LEU A 11 2.41 -21.72 0.02
CA LEU A 11 2.62 -20.30 -0.23
C LEU A 11 2.22 -19.94 -1.67
N VAL A 12 1.46 -18.84 -1.83
CA VAL A 12 1.14 -18.24 -3.12
C VAL A 12 2.23 -17.26 -3.52
N PHE A 13 2.64 -16.39 -2.60
CA PHE A 13 3.78 -15.51 -2.78
C PHE A 13 4.42 -15.14 -1.45
N TRP A 14 5.68 -14.65 -1.50
CA TRP A 14 6.48 -14.24 -0.34
C TRP A 14 6.87 -12.77 -0.34
N ARG A 15 6.78 -12.09 -1.49
CA ARG A 15 7.10 -10.67 -1.66
C ARG A 15 6.24 -10.06 -2.76
N VAL A 16 5.98 -8.76 -2.61
CA VAL A 16 5.28 -7.96 -3.61
C VAL A 16 6.13 -6.75 -4.01
N ALA A 17 5.89 -6.22 -5.20
CA ALA A 17 6.64 -5.08 -5.73
C ALA A 17 6.04 -3.74 -5.27
N ILE A 18 5.86 -3.55 -3.96
CA ILE A 18 5.38 -2.31 -3.36
C ILE A 18 6.37 -1.73 -2.34
N LYS A 19 6.27 -0.43 -2.09
CA LYS A 19 7.00 0.26 -1.01
C LYS A 19 6.11 1.35 -0.38
N PRO A 20 6.00 1.39 0.96
CA PRO A 20 6.47 0.37 1.91
C PRO A 20 5.65 -0.92 1.81
N GLY A 21 6.18 -2.07 2.29
CA GLY A 21 5.41 -3.30 2.38
C GLY A 21 5.90 -4.47 1.53
N ARG A 22 7.12 -4.41 0.97
CA ARG A 22 7.68 -5.50 0.15
C ARG A 22 7.61 -6.90 0.80
N PRO A 23 7.92 -7.11 2.10
CA PRO A 23 7.86 -8.41 2.74
C PRO A 23 6.44 -8.76 3.19
N VAL A 24 5.54 -9.03 2.26
CA VAL A 24 4.21 -9.59 2.54
C VAL A 24 4.12 -11.00 1.97
N ALA A 25 3.60 -11.93 2.76
CA ALA A 25 3.42 -13.31 2.36
C ALA A 25 1.93 -13.65 2.28
N MET A 26 1.53 -14.47 1.32
CA MET A 26 0.18 -15.00 1.24
C MET A 26 0.23 -16.49 0.91
N GLY A 27 -0.69 -17.25 1.50
CA GLY A 27 -0.77 -18.68 1.31
C GLY A 27 -2.10 -19.26 1.80
N VAL A 28 -2.16 -20.57 1.80
CA VAL A 28 -3.30 -21.33 2.31
C VAL A 28 -2.78 -22.37 3.30
N ILE A 29 -3.35 -22.42 4.48
CA ILE A 29 -3.11 -23.46 5.49
C ILE A 29 -4.18 -24.52 5.35
N GLY A 30 -3.79 -25.78 5.50
CA GLY A 30 -4.65 -26.95 5.35
C GLY A 30 -4.28 -27.80 4.14
N SER A 31 -4.59 -29.10 4.22
CA SER A 31 -4.32 -30.07 3.15
C SER A 31 -5.38 -30.01 2.05
N ALA A 32 -5.00 -30.37 0.83
CA ALA A 32 -5.95 -30.51 -0.29
C ALA A 32 -7.04 -31.57 0.00
N SER A 33 -6.76 -32.53 0.89
CA SER A 33 -7.69 -33.59 1.33
C SER A 33 -8.63 -33.15 2.46
N ASN A 34 -8.36 -32.01 3.12
CA ASN A 34 -9.17 -31.46 4.20
C ASN A 34 -10.09 -30.35 3.66
N ARG A 35 -11.39 -30.41 4.02
CA ARG A 35 -12.33 -29.31 3.67
C ARG A 35 -12.06 -28.00 4.42
N GLU A 36 -11.34 -28.07 5.53
CA GLU A 36 -10.96 -26.90 6.32
C GLU A 36 -9.67 -26.26 5.78
N ARG A 37 -9.82 -25.17 5.08
CA ARG A 37 -8.70 -24.37 4.54
C ARG A 37 -8.82 -22.94 5.05
N ALA A 38 -7.68 -22.38 5.47
CA ALA A 38 -7.61 -21.00 5.93
C ALA A 38 -6.64 -20.19 5.07
N ALA A 39 -7.03 -18.97 4.72
CA ALA A 39 -6.12 -18.02 4.11
C ALA A 39 -5.08 -17.57 5.15
N PHE A 40 -3.82 -17.59 4.76
CA PHE A 40 -2.71 -17.10 5.54
C PHE A 40 -2.17 -15.81 4.93
N VAL A 41 -2.01 -14.77 5.74
CA VAL A 41 -1.33 -13.53 5.34
C VAL A 41 -0.30 -13.15 6.40
N GLY A 42 0.96 -13.05 5.99
CA GLY A 42 2.07 -12.56 6.81
C GLY A 42 2.38 -11.12 6.46
N LEU A 43 2.17 -10.20 7.40
CA LEU A 43 2.42 -8.77 7.21
C LEU A 43 3.81 -8.37 7.72
N PRO A 44 4.41 -7.27 7.20
CA PRO A 44 5.63 -6.69 7.76
C PRO A 44 5.39 -6.18 9.19
N GLY A 45 6.47 -5.99 9.97
CA GLY A 45 6.36 -5.47 11.34
C GLY A 45 6.29 -3.94 11.47
N ASN A 46 6.64 -3.21 10.41
CA ASN A 46 6.64 -1.75 10.43
C ASN A 46 5.23 -1.18 10.20
N PRO A 47 4.71 -0.25 11.04
CA PRO A 47 3.32 0.15 11.03
C PRO A 47 2.83 0.74 9.70
N VAL A 48 3.62 1.60 9.05
CA VAL A 48 3.25 2.15 7.74
C VAL A 48 3.22 1.07 6.66
N ALA A 49 4.16 0.12 6.73
CA ALA A 49 4.19 -1.02 5.81
C ALA A 49 2.99 -1.95 6.05
N VAL A 50 2.61 -2.18 7.31
CA VAL A 50 1.37 -2.93 7.67
C VAL A 50 0.16 -2.24 7.09
N PHE A 51 0.00 -0.93 7.29
CA PHE A 51 -1.14 -0.17 6.77
C PHE A 51 -1.24 -0.29 5.24
N VAL A 52 -0.16 -0.01 4.53
CA VAL A 52 -0.15 -0.10 3.05
C VAL A 52 -0.44 -1.52 2.56
N THR A 53 0.17 -2.54 3.16
CA THR A 53 -0.10 -3.94 2.77
C THR A 53 -1.50 -4.38 3.16
N PHE A 54 -2.04 -3.88 4.27
CA PHE A 54 -3.41 -4.14 4.66
C PHE A 54 -4.38 -3.61 3.59
N VAL A 55 -4.30 -2.34 3.23
CA VAL A 55 -5.25 -1.75 2.27
C VAL A 55 -5.07 -2.27 0.84
N CYS A 56 -3.84 -2.62 0.44
CA CYS A 56 -3.58 -3.11 -0.92
C CYS A 56 -3.80 -4.62 -1.10
N VAL A 57 -3.67 -5.43 -0.03
CA VAL A 57 -3.67 -6.91 -0.13
C VAL A 57 -4.74 -7.52 0.77
N VAL A 58 -4.74 -7.18 2.07
CA VAL A 58 -5.59 -7.87 3.05
C VAL A 58 -7.06 -7.46 2.90
N LYS A 59 -7.36 -6.17 2.82
CA LYS A 59 -8.74 -5.66 2.68
C LYS A 59 -9.42 -6.24 1.43
N PRO A 60 -8.82 -6.21 0.22
CA PRO A 60 -9.40 -6.88 -0.95
C PRO A 60 -9.60 -8.39 -0.77
N LEU A 61 -8.68 -9.07 -0.11
CA LEU A 61 -8.81 -10.50 0.19
C LEU A 61 -10.00 -10.76 1.12
N LEU A 62 -10.13 -10.00 2.21
CA LEU A 62 -11.25 -10.12 3.15
C LEU A 62 -12.59 -9.86 2.47
N CYS A 63 -12.69 -8.83 1.62
CA CYS A 63 -13.88 -8.58 0.81
C CYS A 63 -14.25 -9.80 -0.06
N ARG A 64 -13.26 -10.38 -0.75
CA ARG A 64 -13.49 -11.58 -1.56
C ARG A 64 -13.93 -12.80 -0.73
N LEU A 65 -13.29 -13.01 0.42
CA LEU A 65 -13.65 -14.13 1.32
C LEU A 65 -15.04 -13.98 1.94
N SER A 66 -15.50 -12.75 2.14
CA SER A 66 -16.87 -12.46 2.62
C SER A 66 -17.94 -12.51 1.50
N GLY A 67 -17.54 -12.76 0.25
CA GLY A 67 -18.44 -12.71 -0.90
C GLY A 67 -18.69 -11.31 -1.48
N ALA A 68 -18.08 -10.27 -0.91
CA ALA A 68 -18.19 -8.92 -1.40
C ALA A 68 -17.19 -8.65 -2.55
N GLN A 69 -17.51 -7.67 -3.39
CA GLN A 69 -16.56 -7.13 -4.35
C GLN A 69 -15.75 -6.01 -3.67
N PRO A 70 -14.41 -6.03 -3.74
CA PRO A 70 -13.62 -4.92 -3.24
C PRO A 70 -13.89 -3.67 -4.09
N ASP A 71 -14.02 -2.53 -3.42
CA ASP A 71 -14.16 -1.25 -4.08
C ASP A 71 -12.94 -0.92 -4.95
N LYS A 72 -13.19 -0.37 -6.13
CA LYS A 72 -12.12 0.11 -6.99
C LYS A 72 -11.65 1.47 -6.45
N LEU A 73 -10.45 1.48 -5.89
CA LEU A 73 -9.80 2.73 -5.51
C LEU A 73 -9.55 3.58 -6.77
N LEU A 74 -10.01 4.82 -6.75
CA LEU A 74 -9.79 5.81 -7.81
C LEU A 74 -8.87 6.90 -7.26
N PRO A 75 -7.56 6.88 -7.61
CA PRO A 75 -6.65 7.93 -7.18
C PRO A 75 -7.04 9.28 -7.79
N LEU A 76 -7.17 10.31 -6.97
CA LEU A 76 -7.43 11.68 -7.42
C LEU A 76 -6.14 12.31 -7.94
N PRO A 77 -6.10 12.91 -9.15
CA PRO A 77 -4.91 13.57 -9.65
C PRO A 77 -4.65 14.86 -8.87
N VAL A 78 -3.52 14.95 -8.18
CA VAL A 78 -3.06 16.15 -7.47
C VAL A 78 -1.71 16.59 -7.99
N ARG A 79 -1.39 17.88 -7.87
CA ARG A 79 -0.09 18.43 -8.21
C ARG A 79 0.93 18.04 -7.15
N VAL A 80 2.13 17.66 -7.56
CA VAL A 80 3.24 17.31 -6.66
C VAL A 80 4.07 18.54 -6.38
N ALA A 81 4.36 18.85 -5.10
CA ALA A 81 5.15 20.01 -4.70
C ALA A 81 6.63 19.68 -4.41
N PHE A 82 7.09 18.46 -4.73
CA PHE A 82 8.44 17.99 -4.40
C PHE A 82 9.04 17.14 -5.52
N ALA A 83 10.37 17.06 -5.55
CA ALA A 83 11.08 16.08 -6.39
C ALA A 83 11.26 14.75 -5.64
N TYR A 84 11.06 13.64 -6.33
CA TYR A 84 11.28 12.31 -5.77
C TYR A 84 11.73 11.33 -6.83
N LYS A 85 12.73 10.49 -6.51
CA LYS A 85 13.23 9.41 -7.36
C LYS A 85 12.91 8.05 -6.74
N LYS A 86 12.46 7.12 -7.55
CA LYS A 86 12.18 5.74 -7.14
C LYS A 86 12.75 4.71 -8.11
N LYS A 87 12.83 3.47 -7.66
CA LYS A 87 13.20 2.34 -8.52
C LYS A 87 12.05 1.99 -9.46
N LYS A 88 12.36 1.67 -10.72
CA LYS A 88 11.44 1.09 -11.69
C LYS A 88 10.88 -0.26 -11.19
N ASP A 89 9.78 -0.70 -11.76
CA ASP A 89 9.12 -1.98 -11.51
C ASP A 89 8.66 -2.17 -10.05
N ARG A 90 8.39 -1.06 -9.36
CA ARG A 90 7.87 -1.06 -8.00
C ARG A 90 6.89 0.08 -7.82
N ARG A 91 5.69 -0.21 -7.33
CA ARG A 91 4.72 0.80 -6.93
C ARG A 91 5.12 1.37 -5.57
N GLU A 92 5.12 2.70 -5.44
CA GLU A 92 5.43 3.36 -4.17
C GLU A 92 4.27 4.21 -3.69
N TYR A 93 4.07 4.18 -2.38
CA TYR A 93 3.06 4.97 -1.67
C TYR A 93 3.77 5.92 -0.72
N LEU A 94 3.70 7.22 -1.02
CA LEU A 94 4.30 8.28 -0.22
C LEU A 94 3.24 8.94 0.65
N ARG A 95 3.51 9.12 1.92
CA ARG A 95 2.64 9.88 2.84
C ARG A 95 2.72 11.34 2.50
N VAL A 96 1.57 11.98 2.28
CA VAL A 96 1.50 13.38 1.87
C VAL A 96 0.42 14.13 2.63
N THR A 97 0.67 15.42 2.87
CA THR A 97 -0.34 16.40 3.25
C THR A 97 -0.79 17.16 2.01
N LEU A 98 -2.06 17.51 1.95
CA LEU A 98 -2.62 18.36 0.90
C LEU A 98 -2.63 19.82 1.35
N LYS A 99 -2.20 20.70 0.48
CA LYS A 99 -2.28 22.15 0.69
C LYS A 99 -2.85 22.83 -0.54
N ARG A 100 -3.56 23.93 -0.33
CA ARG A 100 -3.97 24.79 -1.43
C ARG A 100 -2.80 25.73 -1.78
N ALA A 101 -2.36 25.71 -3.03
CA ALA A 101 -1.35 26.62 -3.55
C ALA A 101 -1.94 28.02 -3.80
N GLU A 102 -1.09 29.01 -4.07
CA GLU A 102 -1.51 30.39 -4.33
C GLU A 102 -2.43 30.54 -5.56
N ASP A 103 -2.24 29.69 -6.55
CA ASP A 103 -3.09 29.60 -7.75
C ASP A 103 -4.42 28.84 -7.52
N GLY A 104 -4.67 28.39 -6.30
CA GLY A 104 -5.88 27.67 -5.90
C GLY A 104 -5.85 26.16 -6.16
N GLU A 105 -4.84 25.61 -6.82
CA GLU A 105 -4.71 24.16 -7.01
C GLU A 105 -4.37 23.42 -5.70
N ILE A 106 -4.71 22.15 -5.65
CA ILE A 106 -4.33 21.28 -4.52
C ILE A 106 -2.98 20.64 -4.81
N GLU A 107 -2.04 20.83 -3.89
CA GLU A 107 -0.69 20.26 -3.94
C GLU A 107 -0.46 19.23 -2.85
N ALA A 108 0.18 18.13 -3.24
CA ALA A 108 0.67 17.11 -2.34
C ALA A 108 2.09 17.46 -1.86
N ASN A 109 2.28 17.56 -0.55
CA ASN A 109 3.56 17.80 0.10
C ASN A 109 3.99 16.51 0.84
N LYS A 110 5.16 16.00 0.48
CA LYS A 110 5.68 14.75 1.06
C LYS A 110 6.01 14.93 2.55
N HIS A 111 5.62 13.96 3.36
CA HIS A 111 6.07 13.91 4.75
C HIS A 111 7.60 13.86 4.82
N ARG A 112 8.16 14.62 5.77
CA ARG A 112 9.62 14.78 5.94
C ARG A 112 10.37 13.48 6.24
N GLN A 113 9.70 12.53 6.89
CA GLN A 113 10.30 11.25 7.28
C GLN A 113 9.84 10.13 6.36
N ASP A 114 10.79 9.41 5.74
CA ASP A 114 10.53 8.30 4.82
C ASP A 114 10.42 6.93 5.51
N GLY A 115 10.78 6.83 6.79
CA GLY A 115 10.81 5.58 7.53
C GLY A 115 9.44 4.91 7.66
N ALA A 116 9.36 3.62 7.32
CA ALA A 116 8.13 2.84 7.43
C ALA A 116 7.75 2.48 8.88
N GLY A 117 8.64 2.72 9.84
CA GLY A 117 8.43 2.50 11.28
C GLY A 117 7.77 3.67 12.02
N ILE A 118 7.53 4.80 11.35
CA ILE A 118 7.08 6.04 11.97
C ILE A 118 5.57 6.15 11.87
N LEU A 119 4.86 5.66 12.88
CA LEU A 119 3.40 5.62 12.93
C LEU A 119 2.78 7.03 12.83
N THR A 120 3.37 8.02 13.51
CA THR A 120 2.88 9.42 13.50
C THR A 120 2.78 10.00 12.09
N SER A 121 3.58 9.52 11.16
CA SER A 121 3.49 9.94 9.76
C SER A 121 2.17 9.59 9.07
N LEU A 122 1.39 8.65 9.61
CA LEU A 122 0.03 8.35 9.14
C LEU A 122 -1.01 9.31 9.75
N THR A 123 -0.76 9.82 10.95
CA THR A 123 -1.67 10.77 11.61
C THR A 123 -1.39 12.22 11.26
N GLU A 124 -0.17 12.51 10.80
CA GLU A 124 0.29 13.85 10.39
C GLU A 124 0.08 14.13 8.87
N THR A 125 -0.52 13.20 8.14
CA THR A 125 -0.74 13.30 6.68
C THR A 125 -2.18 12.98 6.32
N ASP A 126 -2.61 13.40 5.13
CA ASP A 126 -3.99 13.26 4.67
C ASP A 126 -4.23 11.97 3.87
N GLY A 127 -3.15 11.34 3.39
CA GLY A 127 -3.25 10.14 2.58
C GLY A 127 -1.94 9.71 1.92
N LEU A 128 -2.09 8.88 0.92
CA LEU A 128 -0.99 8.29 0.16
C LEU A 128 -0.96 8.85 -1.27
N LEU A 129 0.21 9.28 -1.71
CA LEU A 129 0.47 9.56 -3.13
C LEU A 129 0.99 8.27 -3.78
N GLU A 130 0.29 7.80 -4.78
CA GLU A 130 0.63 6.59 -5.52
C GLU A 130 1.54 6.92 -6.71
N LEU A 131 2.69 6.27 -6.77
CA LEU A 131 3.60 6.32 -7.91
C LEU A 131 3.67 4.93 -8.56
N PRO A 132 3.10 4.76 -9.78
CA PRO A 132 3.05 3.50 -10.50
C PRO A 132 4.43 2.90 -10.82
N GLU A 133 4.45 1.67 -11.29
CA GLU A 133 5.65 0.86 -11.53
C GLU A 133 6.59 1.49 -12.57
N ASP A 134 6.05 2.05 -13.62
CA ASP A 134 6.75 2.67 -14.77
C ASP A 134 7.36 4.05 -14.44
N VAL A 135 6.80 4.76 -13.44
CA VAL A 135 7.35 6.04 -12.98
C VAL A 135 8.66 5.81 -12.23
N THR A 136 9.72 6.54 -12.59
CA THR A 136 11.03 6.49 -11.91
C THR A 136 11.38 7.78 -11.19
N ALA A 137 10.74 8.89 -11.57
CA ALA A 137 10.89 10.18 -10.90
C ALA A 137 9.61 11.01 -11.05
N VAL A 138 9.38 11.90 -10.11
CA VAL A 138 8.43 13.00 -10.22
C VAL A 138 9.12 14.30 -9.84
N GLU A 139 8.75 15.39 -10.51
CA GLU A 139 9.25 16.73 -10.27
C GLU A 139 8.10 17.63 -9.79
N PRO A 140 8.39 18.76 -9.13
CA PRO A 140 7.38 19.74 -8.77
C PRO A 140 6.55 20.17 -9.99
N GLY A 141 5.23 20.23 -9.83
CA GLY A 141 4.29 20.51 -10.92
C GLY A 141 3.75 19.27 -11.63
N ALA A 142 4.38 18.11 -11.50
CA ALA A 142 3.87 16.85 -12.05
C ALA A 142 2.54 16.45 -11.39
N ARG A 143 1.74 15.63 -12.08
CA ARG A 143 0.50 15.07 -11.54
C ARG A 143 0.72 13.63 -11.08
N ALA A 144 0.20 13.29 -9.89
CA ALA A 144 0.22 11.92 -9.38
C ALA A 144 -1.10 11.60 -8.65
N GLY A 145 -1.39 10.32 -8.50
CA GLY A 145 -2.63 9.85 -7.90
C GLY A 145 -2.60 9.96 -6.37
N PHE A 146 -3.56 10.63 -5.77
CA PHE A 146 -3.74 10.73 -4.32
C PHE A 146 -4.89 9.83 -3.85
N LEU A 147 -4.65 9.08 -2.79
CA LEU A 147 -5.62 8.22 -2.10
C LEU A 147 -5.76 8.72 -0.66
N SER A 148 -6.91 9.29 -0.30
CA SER A 148 -7.17 9.71 1.07
C SER A 148 -7.25 8.50 2.00
N TYR A 149 -6.90 8.66 3.28
CA TYR A 149 -7.06 7.58 4.25
C TYR A 149 -8.53 7.17 4.40
N ALA A 150 -9.46 8.11 4.33
CA ALA A 150 -10.89 7.80 4.35
C ALA A 150 -11.30 6.86 3.21
N ALA A 151 -10.84 7.11 1.97
CA ALA A 151 -11.12 6.23 0.83
C ALA A 151 -10.43 4.85 0.94
N LEU A 152 -9.28 4.78 1.61
CA LEU A 152 -8.54 3.54 1.80
C LEU A 152 -9.18 2.63 2.86
N VAL A 153 -9.75 3.21 3.92
CA VAL A 153 -10.32 2.45 5.06
C VAL A 153 -11.81 2.19 4.84
N GLY A 154 -12.51 3.10 4.20
CA GLY A 154 -13.86 3.10 3.64
C GLY A 154 -15.00 2.69 4.39
#